data_b77c0294db42a0db8a3dde5ccebf524a
#
_entry.id   b77c0294db42a0db8a3dde5ccebf524a
#
_cell.length_a   1.000
_cell.length_b   1.000
_cell.length_c   1.000
_cell.angle_alpha   90.00
_cell.angle_beta   90.00
_cell.angle_gamma   90.00
#
_symmetry.space_group_name_H-M   'P 1'
#
loop_
_entity.id
_entity.type
_entity.pdbx_description
1 polymer ?
#
loop_
_entity_poly.entity_id
_entity_poly.type
_entity_poly.pdbx_seq_one_letter_code
_entity_poly.pdbx_strand_id
1 'polypeptide(L)'
;MKKTFKTLTTLLATATLAFGLTACNDKEPAKDGAKTVSSLEQIQKDGKVRIGVFSDKPPFGYVDAQGKSQGFDVEIGKAIGKDLLGDENKVEFVLVDAANRAEYLLSKKVDIILANFTVTPARKEVVDFANP
;
A
#
# COMPACT_ATOMS: atom_id res chain seq x y z
N MET A 1 -43.84 -32.43 -25.22
CA MET A 1 -43.69 -33.76 -25.86
C MET A 1 -42.39 -34.37 -25.36
N LYS A 2 -42.55 -35.45 -24.61
CA LYS A 2 -41.87 -36.74 -24.63
C LYS A 2 -40.33 -36.69 -24.44
N LYS A 3 -39.86 -37.11 -23.22
CA LYS A 3 -39.40 -38.49 -22.82
C LYS A 3 -37.97 -38.72 -23.35
N THR A 4 -37.01 -39.24 -22.61
CA THR A 4 -36.83 -40.45 -21.78
C THR A 4 -35.47 -40.35 -21.08
N PHE A 5 -35.18 -40.48 -19.82
CA PHE A 5 -35.14 -41.64 -18.91
C PHE A 5 -34.35 -42.86 -19.46
N LYS A 6 -33.19 -43.12 -18.86
CA LYS A 6 -32.57 -44.45 -18.63
C LYS A 6 -31.33 -44.25 -17.78
N THR A 7 -31.39 -44.50 -16.50
CA THR A 7 -31.13 -45.74 -15.73
C THR A 7 -29.74 -46.34 -15.83
N LEU A 8 -29.09 -46.31 -14.67
CA LEU A 8 -28.55 -47.43 -13.90
C LEU A 8 -27.24 -48.07 -14.40
N THR A 9 -26.20 -48.02 -13.61
CA THR A 9 -25.53 -49.24 -13.14
C THR A 9 -24.59 -48.90 -11.95
N THR A 10 -24.88 -49.51 -10.86
CA THR A 10 -24.16 -49.68 -9.62
C THR A 10 -22.89 -50.53 -9.88
N LEU A 11 -21.75 -50.12 -9.33
CA LEU A 11 -20.69 -51.10 -8.99
C LEU A 11 -20.05 -50.70 -7.67
N LEU A 12 -20.26 -51.57 -6.72
CA LEU A 12 -19.75 -51.64 -5.36
C LEU A 12 -18.35 -52.25 -5.43
N ALA A 13 -17.36 -51.62 -4.87
CA ALA A 13 -16.12 -52.28 -4.52
C ALA A 13 -15.55 -51.69 -3.21
N THR A 14 -15.47 -52.59 -2.28
CA THR A 14 -15.04 -52.49 -0.89
C THR A 14 -13.55 -52.39 -0.69
N ALA A 15 -13.21 -51.81 0.49
CA ALA A 15 -12.05 -52.00 1.34
C ALA A 15 -10.72 -51.35 0.87
N THR A 16 -10.03 -50.62 1.72
CA THR A 16 -9.35 -51.02 2.97
C THR A 16 -8.96 -49.78 3.79
N LEU A 17 -9.18 -49.84 5.09
CA LEU A 17 -8.52 -48.96 6.06
C LEU A 17 -7.03 -49.17 6.05
N ALA A 18 -6.28 -48.09 5.90
CA ALA A 18 -4.89 -48.04 6.33
C ALA A 18 -4.77 -46.78 7.23
N PHE A 19 -4.74 -47.03 8.54
CA PHE A 19 -4.30 -46.08 9.54
C PHE A 19 -2.81 -45.80 9.29
N GLY A 20 -2.50 -44.62 8.77
CA GLY A 20 -1.17 -44.06 8.72
C GLY A 20 -1.10 -42.86 9.66
N LEU A 21 -0.66 -43.08 10.89
CA LEU A 21 -0.15 -42.02 11.73
C LEU A 21 1.12 -41.47 11.06
N THR A 22 1.01 -40.30 10.48
CA THR A 22 2.21 -39.51 10.14
C THR A 22 2.22 -38.26 10.98
N ALA A 23 3.31 -38.14 11.70
CA ALA A 23 3.71 -37.09 12.61
C ALA A 23 3.41 -35.69 12.08
N CYS A 24 2.93 -34.84 12.98
CA CYS A 24 3.00 -33.39 12.85
C CYS A 24 4.45 -33.00 12.58
N ASN A 25 4.75 -32.64 11.36
CA ASN A 25 5.93 -31.89 11.04
C ASN A 25 5.48 -30.44 10.93
N ASP A 26 5.78 -29.67 11.98
CA ASP A 26 5.67 -28.22 11.97
C ASP A 26 6.58 -27.68 10.85
N LYS A 27 6.06 -27.62 9.65
CA LYS A 27 6.59 -26.73 8.64
C LYS A 27 5.82 -25.43 8.72
N GLU A 28 6.50 -24.42 9.28
CA GLU A 28 6.16 -23.03 8.97
C GLU A 28 5.68 -22.90 7.52
N PRO A 29 4.58 -22.20 7.28
CA PRO A 29 4.18 -21.93 5.91
C PRO A 29 5.32 -21.12 5.27
N ALA A 30 6.00 -21.72 4.33
CA ALA A 30 6.92 -21.04 3.46
C ALA A 30 6.17 -19.81 2.93
N LYS A 31 6.64 -18.62 3.29
CA LYS A 31 6.23 -17.38 2.64
C LYS A 31 6.56 -17.57 1.17
N ASP A 32 5.54 -17.85 0.41
CA ASP A 32 5.59 -17.81 -1.04
C ASP A 32 6.18 -16.45 -1.43
N GLY A 33 7.32 -16.50 -2.11
CA GLY A 33 8.08 -15.31 -2.47
C GLY A 33 7.39 -14.52 -3.57
N ALA A 34 6.23 -13.95 -3.26
CA ALA A 34 5.77 -12.77 -3.98
C ALA A 34 6.83 -11.70 -3.73
N LYS A 35 7.66 -11.39 -4.73
CA LYS A 35 8.55 -10.23 -4.71
C LYS A 35 7.69 -9.03 -4.38
N THR A 36 7.70 -8.61 -3.12
CA THR A 36 7.11 -7.34 -2.71
C THR A 36 7.94 -6.26 -3.39
N VAL A 37 7.39 -5.71 -4.46
CA VAL A 37 8.00 -4.57 -5.15
C VAL A 37 8.18 -3.48 -4.10
N SER A 38 9.39 -2.96 -3.93
CA SER A 38 9.65 -1.91 -2.96
C SER A 38 8.82 -0.66 -3.33
N SER A 39 8.49 0.17 -2.35
CA SER A 39 7.76 1.43 -2.62
C SER A 39 8.53 2.31 -3.60
N LEU A 40 9.87 2.32 -3.53
CA LEU A 40 10.73 3.05 -4.45
C LEU A 40 10.62 2.51 -5.89
N GLU A 41 10.69 1.20 -6.08
CA GLU A 41 10.53 0.60 -7.42
C GLU A 41 9.16 0.91 -8.01
N GLN A 42 8.12 0.94 -7.19
CA GLN A 42 6.78 1.30 -7.64
C GLN A 42 6.70 2.77 -8.06
N ILE A 43 7.25 3.71 -7.27
CA ILE A 43 7.35 5.14 -7.60
C ILE A 43 8.10 5.35 -8.93
N GLN A 44 9.22 4.65 -9.10
CA GLN A 44 10.02 4.74 -10.33
C GLN A 44 9.26 4.21 -11.55
N LYS A 45 8.54 3.11 -11.38
CA LYS A 45 7.69 2.52 -12.44
C LYS A 45 6.51 3.43 -12.79
N ASP A 46 5.87 4.03 -11.80
CA ASP A 46 4.74 4.95 -12.00
C ASP A 46 5.20 6.30 -12.58
N GLY A 47 6.49 6.61 -12.48
CA GLY A 47 7.09 7.83 -12.99
C GLY A 47 6.66 9.10 -12.25
N LYS A 48 6.06 8.96 -11.09
CA LYS A 48 5.64 10.05 -10.20
C LYS A 48 5.62 9.60 -8.75
N VAL A 49 5.81 10.53 -7.81
CA VAL A 49 5.64 10.32 -6.38
C VAL A 49 4.43 11.12 -5.88
N ARG A 50 3.57 10.49 -5.10
CA ARG A 50 2.38 11.12 -4.49
C ARG A 50 2.73 11.55 -3.07
N ILE A 51 2.64 12.84 -2.80
CA ILE A 51 3.03 13.41 -1.50
C ILE A 51 1.83 14.10 -0.86
N GLY A 52 1.45 13.64 0.33
CA GLY A 52 0.40 14.25 1.14
C GLY A 52 0.90 15.51 1.83
N VAL A 53 0.24 16.65 1.59
CA VAL A 53 0.56 17.95 2.19
C VAL A 53 -0.70 18.60 2.74
N PHE A 54 -0.57 19.50 3.73
CA PHE A 54 -1.70 20.27 4.22
C PHE A 54 -2.18 21.31 3.19
N SER A 55 -3.47 21.66 3.28
CA SER A 55 -4.09 22.71 2.47
C SER A 55 -4.27 24.03 3.21
N ASP A 56 -4.11 24.06 4.55
CA ASP A 56 -4.55 25.14 5.43
C ASP A 56 -3.54 25.49 6.53
N LYS A 57 -2.28 25.14 6.39
CA LYS A 57 -1.22 25.31 7.40
C LYS A 57 -0.02 26.14 6.89
N PRO A 58 -0.22 27.43 6.53
CA PRO A 58 0.92 28.28 6.18
C PRO A 58 1.85 28.46 7.41
N PRO A 59 3.16 28.53 7.23
CA PRO A 59 3.90 28.51 5.96
C PRO A 59 4.27 27.10 5.45
N PHE A 60 3.84 26.03 6.13
CA PHE A 60 4.24 24.64 5.84
C PHE A 60 3.58 24.10 4.57
N GLY A 61 2.26 23.90 4.59
CA GLY A 61 1.48 23.45 3.44
C GLY A 61 0.16 24.22 3.37
N TYR A 62 -0.12 24.84 2.25
CA TYR A 62 -1.37 25.58 2.01
C TYR A 62 -1.67 25.66 0.51
N VAL A 63 -2.89 26.03 0.19
CA VAL A 63 -3.35 26.25 -1.17
C VAL A 63 -3.49 27.74 -1.42
N ASP A 64 -2.89 28.22 -2.51
CA ASP A 64 -2.98 29.64 -2.91
C ASP A 64 -4.34 29.98 -3.57
N ALA A 65 -4.53 31.25 -3.91
CA ALA A 65 -5.76 31.74 -4.54
C ALA A 65 -6.00 31.13 -5.94
N GLN A 66 -4.98 30.54 -6.56
CA GLN A 66 -5.04 29.86 -7.84
C GLN A 66 -5.29 28.35 -7.71
N GLY A 67 -5.44 27.85 -6.47
CA GLY A 67 -5.65 26.43 -6.19
C GLY A 67 -4.38 25.58 -6.23
N LYS A 68 -3.20 26.20 -6.18
CA LYS A 68 -1.90 25.49 -6.19
C LYS A 68 -1.41 25.25 -4.78
N SER A 69 -0.87 24.05 -4.53
CA SER A 69 -0.17 23.75 -3.29
C SER A 69 1.13 24.56 -3.18
N GLN A 70 1.33 25.16 -2.03
CA GLN A 70 2.45 26.05 -1.71
C GLN A 70 2.97 25.75 -0.30
N GLY A 71 4.17 26.23 0.00
CA GLY A 71 4.77 26.18 1.33
C GLY A 71 5.99 25.31 1.43
N PHE A 72 6.59 25.28 2.62
CA PHE A 72 7.83 24.59 2.91
C PHE A 72 7.78 23.10 2.58
N ASP A 73 6.69 22.43 2.94
CA ASP A 73 6.49 21.00 2.69
C ASP A 73 6.41 20.69 1.18
N VAL A 74 5.84 21.62 0.42
CA VAL A 74 5.74 21.51 -1.05
C VAL A 74 7.12 21.62 -1.70
N GLU A 75 7.98 22.55 -1.24
CA GLU A 75 9.34 22.69 -1.76
C GLU A 75 10.20 21.46 -1.42
N ILE A 76 10.09 20.91 -0.21
CA ILE A 76 10.72 19.63 0.13
C ILE A 76 10.20 18.51 -0.79
N GLY A 77 8.89 18.45 -1.01
CA GLY A 77 8.29 17.45 -1.91
C GLY A 77 8.85 17.53 -3.33
N LYS A 78 9.04 18.73 -3.89
CA LYS A 78 9.69 18.93 -5.19
C LYS A 78 11.14 18.43 -5.21
N ALA A 79 11.91 18.73 -4.14
CA ALA A 79 13.28 18.24 -4.01
C ALA A 79 13.32 16.70 -3.97
N ILE A 80 12.40 16.05 -3.24
CA ILE A 80 12.26 14.59 -3.22
C ILE A 80 11.95 14.05 -4.63
N GLY A 81 11.02 14.66 -5.34
CA GLY A 81 10.69 14.25 -6.71
C GLY A 81 11.89 14.34 -7.65
N LYS A 82 12.69 15.40 -7.52
CA LYS A 82 13.93 15.57 -8.27
C LYS A 82 14.95 14.48 -7.94
N ASP A 83 15.14 14.15 -6.67
CA ASP A 83 16.09 13.11 -6.25
C ASP A 83 15.64 11.70 -6.69
N LEU A 84 14.37 11.37 -6.56
CA LEU A 84 13.86 10.04 -6.87
C LEU A 84 13.66 9.78 -8.36
N LEU A 85 13.29 10.81 -9.12
CA LEU A 85 12.79 10.69 -10.49
C LEU A 85 13.51 11.62 -11.50
N GLY A 86 14.48 12.41 -11.03
CA GLY A 86 15.24 13.33 -11.84
C GLY A 86 14.51 14.62 -12.25
N ASP A 87 13.26 14.81 -11.78
CA ASP A 87 12.41 15.95 -12.18
C ASP A 87 11.49 16.36 -11.03
N GLU A 88 11.57 17.63 -10.62
CA GLU A 88 10.73 18.21 -9.56
C GLU A 88 9.24 18.27 -9.92
N ASN A 89 8.89 18.19 -11.20
CA ASN A 89 7.52 18.18 -11.68
C ASN A 89 6.87 16.79 -11.62
N LYS A 90 7.62 15.74 -11.33
CA LYS A 90 7.11 14.38 -11.15
C LYS A 90 6.55 14.14 -9.75
N VAL A 91 5.99 15.16 -9.14
CA VAL A 91 5.33 15.09 -7.84
C VAL A 91 3.84 15.39 -8.01
N GLU A 92 3.01 14.51 -7.48
CA GLU A 92 1.58 14.75 -7.31
C GLU A 92 1.31 15.10 -5.85
N PHE A 93 0.95 16.36 -5.58
CA PHE A 93 0.56 16.78 -4.23
C PHE A 93 -0.90 16.41 -3.98
N VAL A 94 -1.13 15.66 -2.90
CA VAL A 94 -2.45 15.22 -2.45
C VAL A 94 -2.77 15.96 -1.15
N LEU A 95 -3.90 16.67 -1.13
CA LEU A 95 -4.31 17.41 0.06
C LEU A 95 -4.79 16.45 1.14
N VAL A 96 -4.22 16.59 2.32
CA VAL A 96 -4.57 15.81 3.51
C VAL A 96 -4.89 16.72 4.69
N ASP A 97 -5.55 16.16 5.67
CA ASP A 97 -5.76 16.77 6.99
C ASP A 97 -5.18 15.90 8.11
N ALA A 98 -5.19 16.40 9.32
CA ALA A 98 -4.59 15.72 10.47
C ALA A 98 -5.28 14.39 10.80
N ALA A 99 -6.55 14.21 10.44
CA ALA A 99 -7.33 13.01 10.73
C ALA A 99 -7.05 11.89 9.71
N ASN A 100 -6.95 12.25 8.42
CA ASN A 100 -6.89 11.25 7.33
C ASN A 100 -5.48 10.91 6.83
N ARG A 101 -4.45 11.71 7.13
CA ARG A 101 -3.10 11.56 6.56
C ARG A 101 -2.47 10.17 6.76
N ALA A 102 -2.67 9.55 7.92
CA ALA A 102 -2.15 8.19 8.17
C ALA A 102 -2.89 7.14 7.33
N GLU A 103 -4.20 7.24 7.21
CA GLU A 103 -5.01 6.36 6.38
C GLU A 103 -4.63 6.46 4.89
N TYR A 104 -4.33 7.67 4.41
CA TYR A 104 -3.90 7.88 3.03
C TYR A 104 -2.57 7.19 2.72
N LEU A 105 -1.65 7.14 3.69
CA LEU A 105 -0.42 6.39 3.56
C LEU A 105 -0.68 4.87 3.57
N LEU A 106 -1.46 4.37 4.53
CA LEU A 106 -1.78 2.96 4.67
C LEU A 106 -2.57 2.41 3.47
N SER A 107 -3.48 3.21 2.92
CA SER A 107 -4.27 2.85 1.72
C SER A 107 -3.52 3.10 0.41
N LYS A 108 -2.25 3.53 0.47
CA LYS A 108 -1.43 3.85 -0.70
C LYS A 108 -2.02 4.91 -1.62
N LYS A 109 -2.85 5.80 -1.10
CA LYS A 109 -3.29 7.01 -1.80
C LYS A 109 -2.14 8.00 -1.96
N VAL A 110 -1.21 8.01 -0.99
CA VAL A 110 0.05 8.74 -1.05
C VAL A 110 1.22 7.81 -0.74
N ASP A 111 2.39 8.17 -1.21
CA ASP A 111 3.63 7.42 -0.98
C ASP A 111 4.41 8.01 0.20
N ILE A 112 4.28 9.33 0.42
CA ILE A 112 4.97 10.09 1.47
C ILE A 112 3.99 11.09 2.09
N ILE A 113 4.17 11.40 3.38
CA ILE A 113 3.46 12.47 4.09
C ILE A 113 4.46 13.55 4.52
N LEU A 114 4.22 14.78 4.10
CA LEU A 114 4.86 16.00 4.57
C LEU A 114 3.76 16.93 5.11
N ALA A 115 3.33 16.69 6.35
CA ALA A 115 2.18 17.37 6.94
C ALA A 115 2.24 17.40 8.48
N ASN A 116 3.34 17.92 9.05
CA ASN A 116 3.57 18.07 10.50
C ASN A 116 3.28 16.78 11.29
N PHE A 117 3.73 15.63 10.78
CA PHE A 117 3.38 14.33 11.33
C PHE A 117 4.35 13.91 12.45
N THR A 118 4.08 14.36 13.67
CA THR A 118 4.90 14.05 14.86
C THR A 118 5.11 12.56 15.03
N VAL A 119 6.36 12.16 15.23
CA VAL A 119 6.75 10.79 15.55
C VAL A 119 6.24 10.41 16.94
N THR A 120 5.44 9.36 17.02
CA THR A 120 4.98 8.78 18.30
C THR A 120 5.13 7.27 18.24
N PRO A 121 5.24 6.56 19.41
CA PRO A 121 5.31 5.09 19.42
C PRO A 121 4.15 4.45 18.67
N ALA A 122 2.92 4.86 18.92
CA ALA A 122 1.73 4.30 18.26
C ALA A 122 1.74 4.51 16.73
N ARG A 123 2.26 5.63 16.24
CA ARG A 123 2.38 5.88 14.79
C ARG A 123 3.48 5.03 14.16
N LYS A 124 4.58 4.79 14.88
CA LYS A 124 5.67 3.92 14.41
C LYS A 124 5.25 2.45 14.24
N GLU A 125 4.17 2.03 14.89
CA GLU A 125 3.63 0.67 14.71
C GLU A 125 2.93 0.48 13.36
N VAL A 126 2.53 1.56 12.70
CA VAL A 126 1.70 1.50 11.48
C VAL A 126 2.33 2.17 10.27
N VAL A 127 3.29 3.05 10.44
CA VAL A 127 4.01 3.74 9.36
C VAL A 127 5.48 3.93 9.70
N ASP A 128 6.32 3.98 8.67
CA ASP A 128 7.73 4.32 8.80
C ASP A 128 7.94 5.83 8.80
N PHE A 129 9.01 6.26 9.49
CA PHE A 129 9.43 7.65 9.55
C PHE A 129 10.86 7.77 9.03
N ALA A 130 11.13 8.85 8.31
CA ALA A 130 12.50 9.25 8.02
C ALA A 130 13.23 9.67 9.30
N ASN A 131 14.56 9.67 9.25
CA ASN A 131 15.37 10.20 10.34
C ASN A 131 15.07 11.70 10.51
N PRO A 132 14.99 12.19 11.78
CA PRO A 132 14.79 13.61 12.05
C PRO A 132 16.01 14.44 11.66
#